data_b33d35ea0f53d5faa9a4c803cbb0f726
#
_entry.id   b33d35ea0f53d5faa9a4c803cbb0f726
#
_cell.length_a   1.000
_cell.length_b   1.000
_cell.length_c   1.000
_cell.angle_alpha   90.00
_cell.angle_beta   90.00
_cell.angle_gamma   90.00
#
_symmetry.space_group_name_H-M   'P 1'
#
loop_
_entity.id
_entity.type
_entity.pdbx_description
1 polymer ?
#
loop_
_entity_poly.entity_id
_entity_poly.type
_entity_poly.pdbx_seq_one_letter_code
_entity_poly.pdbx_strand_id
1 'polypeptide(L)'
;SSAASDVYKRQGTKRGFIAVKPNCSIQSYAPVLTAWKEFEPYEVVATTYQAISGAGKTFKDWPEMEGNIIPFIGGEEEKSEQEPLRIWGKIENGVIVKATEPKITCQCIRVPVLNGHTAAVFVKFRKKPTKEQLIEKLENFKGLPQELNLPSAPKQFIRYMTEDNRPQVTLDVNYENGMGINVGRLREDTIYDWKFVGLSHNTVRGAAGGAVLCAETLVAKKYISAK
;
A
#
# COMPACT_ATOMS: atom_id res chain seq x y z
N SER A 1 -3.97 2.96 -12.27
CA SER A 1 -5.28 3.46 -12.43
C SER A 1 -5.49 4.84 -11.86
N SER A 2 -6.20 5.60 -12.59
CA SER A 2 -6.34 7.04 -12.56
C SER A 2 -7.36 7.62 -11.58
N ALA A 3 -7.93 6.85 -10.70
CA ALA A 3 -9.22 7.22 -10.13
C ALA A 3 -9.18 8.11 -8.88
N ALA A 4 -8.11 8.11 -8.11
CA ALA A 4 -7.94 9.17 -7.11
C ALA A 4 -7.88 10.55 -7.80
N SER A 5 -7.37 10.59 -9.04
CA SER A 5 -7.35 11.82 -9.85
C SER A 5 -8.71 12.19 -10.42
N ASP A 6 -9.58 11.23 -10.71
CA ASP A 6 -10.89 11.53 -11.32
C ASP A 6 -11.89 12.11 -10.32
N VAL A 7 -11.77 11.77 -9.04
CA VAL A 7 -12.58 12.40 -7.98
C VAL A 7 -12.38 13.93 -7.97
N TYR A 8 -11.16 14.38 -8.11
CA TYR A 8 -10.85 15.82 -8.11
C TYR A 8 -11.20 16.52 -9.43
N LYS A 9 -11.02 15.86 -10.56
CA LYS A 9 -11.37 16.40 -11.87
C LYS A 9 -12.87 16.58 -12.06
N ARG A 10 -13.69 15.85 -11.33
CA ARG A 10 -15.16 15.87 -11.46
C ARG A 10 -15.85 16.63 -10.33
N GLN A 11 -15.12 17.32 -9.47
CA GLN A 11 -15.72 18.27 -8.55
C GLN A 11 -16.50 19.32 -9.33
N GLY A 12 -17.81 19.39 -9.08
CA GLY A 12 -18.73 20.28 -9.79
C GLY A 12 -19.46 19.64 -10.98
N THR A 13 -19.21 18.35 -11.29
CA THR A 13 -20.04 17.68 -12.30
C THR A 13 -21.43 17.36 -11.72
N LYS A 14 -22.48 17.62 -12.49
CA LYS A 14 -23.86 17.21 -12.19
C LYS A 14 -24.11 15.72 -12.41
N ARG A 15 -23.12 14.99 -12.88
CA ARG A 15 -23.14 13.54 -13.15
C ARG A 15 -22.26 12.82 -12.14
N GLY A 16 -22.48 11.54 -11.89
CA GLY A 16 -21.64 10.71 -11.03
C GLY A 16 -20.17 10.67 -11.46
N PHE A 17 -19.31 10.17 -10.60
CA PHE A 17 -17.89 9.99 -10.85
C PHE A 17 -17.46 8.55 -10.52
N ILE A 18 -16.30 8.16 -11.00
CA ILE A 18 -15.66 6.88 -10.68
C ILE A 18 -14.51 7.16 -9.72
N ALA A 19 -14.53 6.54 -8.55
CA ALA A 19 -13.42 6.50 -7.63
C ALA A 19 -12.86 5.07 -7.56
N VAL A 20 -11.56 4.94 -7.60
CA VAL A 20 -10.88 3.65 -7.41
C VAL A 20 -9.80 3.76 -6.35
N LYS A 21 -9.59 2.67 -5.63
CA LYS A 21 -8.46 2.55 -4.73
C LYS A 21 -7.17 2.26 -5.52
N PRO A 22 -5.98 2.53 -4.96
CA PRO A 22 -4.70 2.22 -5.60
C PRO A 22 -4.45 0.72 -5.75
N ASN A 23 -3.42 0.37 -6.51
CA ASN A 23 -2.96 -0.98 -6.74
C ASN A 23 -2.76 -1.77 -5.43
N CYS A 24 -3.01 -3.08 -5.48
CA CYS A 24 -2.94 -3.95 -4.30
C CYS A 24 -1.50 -4.17 -3.80
N SER A 25 -0.51 -4.21 -4.68
CA SER A 25 0.87 -4.48 -4.29
C SER A 25 1.48 -3.37 -3.45
N ILE A 26 1.17 -2.11 -3.78
CA ILE A 26 1.72 -0.96 -3.06
C ILE A 26 1.18 -0.82 -1.63
N GLN A 27 0.09 -1.52 -1.28
CA GLN A 27 -0.46 -1.47 0.08
C GLN A 27 0.51 -2.01 1.13
N SER A 28 1.45 -2.88 0.74
CA SER A 28 2.45 -3.45 1.64
C SER A 28 3.58 -2.48 2.02
N TYR A 29 3.76 -1.36 1.27
CA TYR A 29 4.86 -0.44 1.55
C TYR A 29 4.51 1.06 1.44
N ALA A 30 3.60 1.47 0.57
CA ALA A 30 3.28 2.89 0.41
C ALA A 30 2.70 3.55 1.68
N PRO A 31 1.82 2.89 2.47
CA PRO A 31 1.40 3.42 3.76
C PRO A 31 2.53 3.56 4.77
N VAL A 32 3.50 2.63 4.75
CA VAL A 32 4.70 2.68 5.60
C VAL A 32 5.54 3.92 5.28
N LEU A 33 5.82 4.13 4.01
CA LEU A 33 6.54 5.33 3.55
C LEU A 33 5.75 6.62 3.83
N THR A 34 4.41 6.55 3.82
CA THR A 34 3.56 7.69 4.19
C THR A 34 3.71 8.04 5.68
N ALA A 35 3.78 7.03 6.56
CA ALA A 35 4.02 7.25 7.98
C ALA A 35 5.40 7.89 8.24
N TRP A 36 6.37 7.65 7.37
CA TRP A 36 7.74 8.16 7.46
C TRP A 36 7.99 9.42 6.62
N LYS A 37 6.94 10.04 6.08
CA LYS A 37 7.07 11.19 5.15
C LYS A 37 7.84 12.38 5.73
N GLU A 38 7.80 12.60 7.03
CA GLU A 38 8.53 13.70 7.68
C GLU A 38 10.06 13.55 7.61
N PHE A 39 10.55 12.32 7.46
CA PHE A 39 11.97 12.01 7.28
C PHE A 39 12.43 12.14 5.83
N GLU A 40 11.53 12.52 4.93
CA GLU A 40 11.79 12.79 3.52
C GLU A 40 12.47 11.59 2.81
N PRO A 41 11.77 10.43 2.67
CA PRO A 41 12.30 9.35 1.86
C PRO A 41 12.51 9.84 0.42
N TYR A 42 13.69 9.58 -0.17
CA TYR A 42 14.02 10.08 -1.51
C TYR A 42 14.45 9.01 -2.52
N GLU A 43 14.93 7.86 -2.08
CA GLU A 43 15.21 6.69 -2.90
C GLU A 43 14.62 5.44 -2.26
N VAL A 44 13.91 4.64 -3.06
CA VAL A 44 13.26 3.40 -2.61
C VAL A 44 13.48 2.30 -3.64
N VAL A 45 13.93 1.15 -3.17
CA VAL A 45 13.93 -0.10 -3.94
C VAL A 45 12.94 -1.04 -3.29
N ALA A 46 11.99 -1.56 -4.07
CA ALA A 46 10.99 -2.50 -3.59
C ALA A 46 10.96 -3.75 -4.47
N THR A 47 10.91 -4.92 -3.83
CA THR A 47 10.58 -6.17 -4.50
C THR A 47 9.28 -6.69 -3.91
N THR A 48 8.26 -6.88 -4.74
CA THR A 48 6.97 -7.38 -4.29
C THR A 48 6.82 -8.85 -4.63
N TYR A 49 6.40 -9.65 -3.65
CA TYR A 49 6.07 -11.07 -3.78
C TYR A 49 4.54 -11.17 -3.77
N GLN A 50 3.96 -11.38 -4.96
CA GLN A 50 2.53 -11.23 -5.17
C GLN A 50 1.80 -12.57 -5.25
N ALA A 51 0.78 -12.73 -4.43
CA ALA A 51 -0.10 -13.88 -4.37
C ALA A 51 -0.89 -14.10 -5.67
N ILE A 52 -1.22 -15.36 -5.96
CA ILE A 52 -1.94 -15.76 -7.18
C ILE A 52 -3.37 -15.22 -7.25
N SER A 53 -4.04 -14.98 -6.12
CA SER A 53 -5.37 -14.36 -6.09
C SER A 53 -5.38 -12.93 -6.65
N GLY A 54 -4.22 -12.26 -6.72
CA GLY A 54 -4.06 -11.00 -7.41
C GLY A 54 -4.31 -11.10 -8.93
N ALA A 55 -4.16 -12.28 -9.51
CA ALA A 55 -4.56 -12.60 -10.87
C ALA A 55 -5.99 -13.16 -11.00
N GLY A 56 -6.76 -13.17 -9.90
CA GLY A 56 -8.11 -13.75 -9.85
C GLY A 56 -8.11 -15.29 -9.91
N LYS A 57 -7.01 -15.93 -9.51
CA LYS A 57 -6.83 -17.38 -9.61
C LYS A 57 -6.62 -18.02 -8.24
N THR A 58 -6.93 -19.31 -8.18
CA THR A 58 -6.59 -20.21 -7.10
C THR A 58 -5.58 -21.26 -7.59
N PHE A 59 -5.01 -22.07 -6.72
CA PHE A 59 -4.17 -23.20 -7.14
C PHE A 59 -4.92 -24.23 -7.98
N LYS A 60 -6.24 -24.37 -7.76
CA LYS A 60 -7.09 -25.23 -8.62
C LYS A 60 -7.14 -24.71 -10.06
N ASP A 61 -7.19 -23.39 -10.24
CA ASP A 61 -7.27 -22.76 -11.57
C ASP A 61 -5.90 -22.52 -12.20
N TRP A 62 -4.84 -22.66 -11.40
CA TRP A 62 -3.46 -22.43 -11.82
C TRP A 62 -2.47 -23.36 -11.09
N PRO A 63 -2.58 -24.68 -11.32
CA PRO A 63 -1.76 -25.67 -10.60
C PRO A 63 -0.25 -25.51 -10.88
N GLU A 64 0.15 -24.96 -12.04
CA GLU A 64 1.55 -24.74 -12.39
C GLU A 64 2.25 -23.69 -11.50
N MET A 65 1.50 -23.00 -10.66
CA MET A 65 2.07 -22.11 -9.67
C MET A 65 2.54 -22.82 -8.40
N GLU A 66 2.12 -24.05 -8.15
CA GLU A 66 2.63 -24.81 -7.01
C GLU A 66 4.15 -25.03 -7.15
N GLY A 67 4.91 -24.54 -6.16
CA GLY A 67 6.37 -24.64 -6.17
C GLY A 67 7.07 -23.76 -7.21
N ASN A 68 6.38 -22.84 -7.88
CA ASN A 68 6.90 -22.02 -8.96
C ASN A 68 6.93 -20.52 -8.61
N ILE A 69 7.87 -19.79 -9.21
CA ILE A 69 8.00 -18.33 -9.14
C ILE A 69 8.06 -17.77 -10.55
N ILE A 70 7.21 -16.79 -10.86
CA ILE A 70 7.24 -16.08 -12.14
C ILE A 70 7.80 -14.67 -11.90
N PRO A 71 8.96 -14.31 -12.49
CA PRO A 71 9.65 -13.03 -12.25
C PRO A 71 9.08 -11.86 -13.05
N PHE A 72 7.81 -11.94 -13.45
CA PHE A 72 7.15 -10.95 -14.28
C PHE A 72 5.64 -10.91 -14.03
N ILE A 73 5.11 -9.70 -13.84
CA ILE A 73 3.66 -9.43 -13.80
C ILE A 73 3.41 -8.20 -14.66
N GLY A 74 2.70 -8.38 -15.79
CA GLY A 74 2.51 -7.33 -16.79
C GLY A 74 1.97 -6.01 -16.24
N GLY A 75 2.73 -4.91 -16.41
CA GLY A 75 2.36 -3.56 -15.99
C GLY A 75 2.39 -3.29 -14.48
N GLU A 76 2.78 -4.26 -13.64
CA GLU A 76 2.76 -4.07 -12.18
C GLU A 76 3.94 -3.23 -11.69
N GLU A 77 5.10 -3.33 -12.31
CA GLU A 77 6.28 -2.54 -11.94
C GLU A 77 6.03 -1.05 -12.15
N GLU A 78 5.54 -0.66 -13.33
CA GLU A 78 5.21 0.73 -13.62
C GLU A 78 4.14 1.30 -12.66
N LYS A 79 3.10 0.51 -12.34
CA LYS A 79 2.09 0.92 -11.36
C LYS A 79 2.70 1.09 -9.98
N SER A 80 3.55 0.16 -9.55
CA SER A 80 4.21 0.18 -8.25
C SER A 80 5.13 1.38 -8.08
N GLU A 81 5.77 1.83 -9.16
CA GLU A 81 6.64 3.00 -9.18
C GLU A 81 5.86 4.32 -9.26
N GLN A 82 4.76 4.37 -10.02
CA GLN A 82 4.09 5.62 -10.38
C GLN A 82 2.86 5.95 -9.51
N GLU A 83 2.11 4.96 -9.03
CA GLU A 83 0.90 5.22 -8.23
C GLU A 83 1.21 5.88 -6.88
N PRO A 84 2.26 5.47 -6.11
CA PRO A 84 2.62 6.18 -4.88
C PRO A 84 2.90 7.66 -5.10
N LEU A 85 3.60 8.01 -6.17
CA LEU A 85 3.91 9.41 -6.51
C LEU A 85 2.63 10.22 -6.81
N ARG A 86 1.61 9.57 -7.37
CA ARG A 86 0.31 10.21 -7.59
C ARG A 86 -0.45 10.40 -6.28
N ILE A 87 -0.39 9.44 -5.37
CA ILE A 87 -1.01 9.53 -4.04
C ILE A 87 -0.40 10.68 -3.23
N TRP A 88 0.92 10.84 -3.28
CA TRP A 88 1.65 11.90 -2.60
C TRP A 88 1.70 13.22 -3.38
N GLY A 89 1.07 13.26 -4.55
CA GLY A 89 0.99 14.44 -5.41
C GLY A 89 0.17 15.57 -4.80
N LYS A 90 0.16 16.69 -5.49
CA LYS A 90 -0.60 17.88 -5.14
C LYS A 90 -1.65 18.20 -6.21
N ILE A 91 -2.71 18.89 -5.80
CA ILE A 91 -3.69 19.42 -6.75
C ILE A 91 -3.26 20.84 -7.13
N GLU A 92 -2.95 21.05 -8.39
CA GLU A 92 -2.59 22.34 -8.95
C GLU A 92 -3.50 22.62 -10.16
N ASN A 93 -4.21 23.74 -10.13
CA ASN A 93 -5.17 24.12 -11.18
C ASN A 93 -6.18 23.02 -11.55
N GLY A 94 -6.67 22.26 -10.55
CA GLY A 94 -7.64 21.17 -10.74
C GLY A 94 -7.06 19.88 -11.33
N VAL A 95 -5.74 19.78 -11.43
CA VAL A 95 -5.03 18.60 -11.93
C VAL A 95 -4.11 18.03 -10.84
N ILE A 96 -4.01 16.70 -10.75
CA ILE A 96 -3.01 16.07 -9.87
C ILE A 96 -1.65 16.15 -10.54
N VAL A 97 -0.75 16.89 -9.89
CA VAL A 97 0.68 16.90 -10.20
C VAL A 97 1.34 15.85 -9.31
N LYS A 98 2.00 14.86 -9.92
CA LYS A 98 2.69 13.81 -9.18
C LYS A 98 3.82 14.38 -8.32
N ALA A 99 4.07 13.77 -7.17
CA ALA A 99 5.30 14.01 -6.43
C ALA A 99 6.52 13.60 -7.27
N THR A 100 7.64 14.29 -7.10
CA THR A 100 8.89 13.98 -7.79
C THR A 100 9.79 13.02 -7.01
N GLU A 101 9.50 12.86 -5.73
CA GLU A 101 10.19 11.98 -4.78
C GLU A 101 9.18 11.22 -3.92
N PRO A 102 9.60 10.04 -3.39
CA PRO A 102 10.87 9.35 -3.63
C PRO A 102 11.00 8.83 -5.07
N LYS A 103 12.24 8.62 -5.54
CA LYS A 103 12.50 7.80 -6.71
C LYS A 103 12.28 6.34 -6.32
N ILE A 104 11.40 5.66 -7.02
CA ILE A 104 11.04 4.26 -6.72
C ILE A 104 11.41 3.41 -7.90
N THR A 105 12.13 2.31 -7.65
CA THR A 105 12.26 1.19 -8.58
C THR A 105 11.67 -0.05 -7.95
N CYS A 106 10.95 -0.84 -8.75
CA CYS A 106 10.21 -2.00 -8.26
C CYS A 106 10.39 -3.22 -9.14
N GLN A 107 10.59 -4.38 -8.51
CA GLN A 107 10.40 -5.69 -9.15
C GLN A 107 9.14 -6.36 -8.63
N CYS A 108 8.33 -6.91 -9.54
CA CYS A 108 7.08 -7.58 -9.18
C CYS A 108 7.14 -9.06 -9.55
N ILE A 109 7.16 -9.91 -8.53
CA ILE A 109 7.34 -11.36 -8.64
C ILE A 109 6.06 -12.07 -8.23
N ARG A 110 5.55 -12.99 -9.04
CA ARG A 110 4.46 -13.88 -8.67
C ARG A 110 5.01 -15.07 -7.89
N VAL A 111 4.43 -15.33 -6.71
CA VAL A 111 4.86 -16.41 -5.82
C VAL A 111 3.71 -17.39 -5.54
N PRO A 112 4.02 -18.65 -5.15
CA PRO A 112 3.01 -19.69 -4.89
C PRO A 112 2.33 -19.49 -3.53
N VAL A 113 1.68 -18.35 -3.36
CA VAL A 113 0.93 -17.95 -2.17
C VAL A 113 -0.49 -17.61 -2.60
N LEU A 114 -1.50 -18.08 -1.88
CA LEU A 114 -2.90 -17.84 -2.26
C LEU A 114 -3.28 -16.38 -2.07
N ASN A 115 -3.10 -15.83 -0.88
CA ASN A 115 -3.43 -14.45 -0.52
C ASN A 115 -2.25 -13.80 0.23
N GLY A 116 -2.17 -12.48 0.16
CA GLY A 116 -1.15 -11.68 0.82
C GLY A 116 0.00 -11.29 -0.12
N HIS A 117 0.20 -9.98 -0.26
CA HIS A 117 1.34 -9.41 -0.97
C HIS A 117 2.38 -8.95 0.04
N THR A 118 3.58 -9.48 -0.10
CA THR A 118 4.74 -9.10 0.71
C THR A 118 5.65 -8.19 -0.10
N ALA A 119 6.26 -7.19 0.52
CA ALA A 119 7.29 -6.36 -0.08
C ALA A 119 8.56 -6.37 0.76
N ALA A 120 9.71 -6.60 0.11
CA ALA A 120 11.02 -6.31 0.66
C ALA A 120 11.45 -4.93 0.16
N VAL A 121 11.73 -4.01 1.09
CA VAL A 121 11.91 -2.60 0.77
C VAL A 121 13.19 -2.07 1.38
N PHE A 122 13.92 -1.28 0.60
CA PHE A 122 15.10 -0.52 1.01
C PHE A 122 14.82 0.96 0.80
N VAL A 123 15.20 1.80 1.73
CA VAL A 123 14.87 3.24 1.70
C VAL A 123 16.02 4.10 2.20
N LYS A 124 16.23 5.24 1.50
CA LYS A 124 17.09 6.34 1.94
C LYS A 124 16.27 7.55 2.31
N PHE A 125 16.69 8.24 3.33
CA PHE A 125 16.06 9.43 3.88
C PHE A 125 16.98 10.65 3.80
N ARG A 126 16.42 11.82 3.50
CA ARG A 126 17.17 13.09 3.62
C ARG A 126 17.46 13.44 5.08
N LYS A 127 16.53 13.10 5.97
CA LYS A 127 16.64 13.24 7.43
C LYS A 127 16.66 11.84 8.01
N LYS A 128 17.87 11.25 8.14
CA LYS A 128 18.02 9.87 8.60
C LYS A 128 17.42 9.69 10.00
N PRO A 129 16.31 8.90 10.15
CA PRO A 129 15.70 8.64 11.44
C PRO A 129 16.45 7.55 12.23
N THR A 130 16.18 7.47 13.54
CA THR A 130 16.52 6.30 14.33
C THR A 130 15.47 5.19 14.14
N LYS A 131 15.81 3.97 14.56
CA LYS A 131 14.87 2.83 14.52
C LYS A 131 13.64 3.10 15.37
N GLU A 132 13.82 3.66 16.54
CA GLU A 132 12.75 3.99 17.49
C GLU A 132 11.79 5.00 16.89
N GLN A 133 12.31 6.04 16.24
CA GLN A 133 11.48 7.02 15.55
C GLN A 133 10.64 6.39 14.43
N LEU A 134 11.24 5.49 13.64
CA LEU A 134 10.51 4.78 12.59
C LEU A 134 9.39 3.91 13.16
N ILE A 135 9.65 3.15 14.24
CA ILE A 135 8.66 2.30 14.89
C ILE A 135 7.54 3.17 15.48
N GLU A 136 7.87 4.21 16.21
CA GLU A 136 6.89 5.13 16.79
C GLU A 136 5.93 5.70 15.74
N LYS A 137 6.45 6.09 14.57
CA LYS A 137 5.61 6.57 13.47
C LYS A 137 4.69 5.51 12.89
N LEU A 138 5.09 4.25 12.86
CA LEU A 138 4.21 3.16 12.41
C LEU A 138 3.10 2.89 13.40
N GLU A 139 3.44 2.77 14.68
CA GLU A 139 2.48 2.42 15.75
C GLU A 139 1.44 3.51 16.00
N ASN A 140 1.84 4.77 15.84
CA ASN A 140 0.97 5.93 16.03
C ASN A 140 0.32 6.44 14.74
N PHE A 141 0.58 5.79 13.59
CA PHE A 141 0.05 6.27 12.31
C PHE A 141 -1.46 6.18 12.26
N LYS A 142 -2.08 7.32 12.03
CA LYS A 142 -3.51 7.46 11.75
C LYS A 142 -3.69 8.16 10.41
N GLY A 143 -4.41 7.52 9.52
CA GLY A 143 -4.89 8.15 8.30
C GLY A 143 -6.29 8.73 8.49
N LEU A 144 -6.76 9.45 7.50
CA LEU A 144 -8.10 10.03 7.51
C LEU A 144 -9.23 9.04 7.88
N PRO A 145 -9.20 7.76 7.46
CA PRO A 145 -10.22 6.79 7.87
C PRO A 145 -10.26 6.55 9.38
N GLN A 146 -9.11 6.50 10.06
CA GLN A 146 -9.02 6.35 11.52
C GLN A 146 -9.47 7.62 12.25
N GLU A 147 -9.09 8.80 11.75
CA GLU A 147 -9.51 10.08 12.30
C GLU A 147 -11.03 10.28 12.23
N LEU A 148 -11.65 9.80 11.15
CA LEU A 148 -13.10 9.86 10.93
C LEU A 148 -13.85 8.67 11.58
N ASN A 149 -13.15 7.72 12.21
CA ASN A 149 -13.72 6.50 12.78
C ASN A 149 -14.64 5.76 11.82
N LEU A 150 -14.19 5.59 10.57
CA LEU A 150 -15.00 4.93 9.55
C LEU A 150 -15.23 3.44 9.87
N PRO A 151 -16.41 2.88 9.54
CA PRO A 151 -16.78 1.51 9.94
C PRO A 151 -15.78 0.43 9.50
N SER A 152 -15.24 0.54 8.28
CA SER A 152 -14.27 -0.42 7.73
C SER A 152 -12.81 -0.05 8.02
N ALA A 153 -12.55 1.03 8.74
CA ALA A 153 -11.19 1.43 9.07
C ALA A 153 -10.60 0.49 10.13
N PRO A 154 -9.39 -0.06 9.93
CA PRO A 154 -8.69 -0.79 10.98
C PRO A 154 -8.42 0.13 12.16
N LYS A 155 -8.53 -0.39 13.39
CA LYS A 155 -8.28 0.41 14.60
C LYS A 155 -6.81 0.82 14.69
N GLN A 156 -5.91 -0.13 14.48
CA GLN A 156 -4.48 0.12 14.32
C GLN A 156 -4.08 -0.23 12.89
N PHE A 157 -3.79 0.77 12.08
CA PHE A 157 -3.60 0.56 10.65
C PHE A 157 -2.30 -0.16 10.34
N ILE A 158 -1.18 0.21 10.98
CA ILE A 158 0.12 -0.42 10.77
C ILE A 158 0.59 -1.02 12.09
N ARG A 159 0.98 -2.29 12.07
CA ARG A 159 1.57 -3.00 13.19
C ARG A 159 3.05 -3.26 12.93
N TYR A 160 3.91 -2.91 13.87
CA TYR A 160 5.31 -3.33 13.86
C TYR A 160 5.46 -4.68 14.59
N MET A 161 6.32 -5.55 14.05
CA MET A 161 6.60 -6.88 14.58
C MET A 161 8.10 -7.00 14.88
N THR A 162 8.42 -7.48 16.06
CA THR A 162 9.79 -7.57 16.57
C THR A 162 10.48 -8.89 16.24
N GLU A 163 9.68 -9.92 15.94
CA GLU A 163 10.19 -11.26 15.67
C GLU A 163 10.94 -11.32 14.35
N ASP A 164 12.08 -11.99 14.35
CA ASP A 164 12.98 -12.08 13.19
C ASP A 164 12.39 -12.80 11.97
N ASN A 165 11.38 -13.64 12.17
CA ASN A 165 10.72 -14.39 11.11
C ASN A 165 9.32 -13.86 10.73
N ARG A 166 8.98 -12.64 11.12
CA ARG A 166 7.68 -12.00 10.83
C ARG A 166 7.83 -10.72 10.00
N PRO A 167 6.84 -10.34 9.17
CA PRO A 167 5.53 -11.00 9.01
C PRO A 167 5.58 -12.25 8.13
N GLN A 168 4.70 -13.20 8.42
CA GLN A 168 4.45 -14.39 7.60
C GLN A 168 3.02 -14.36 7.05
N VAL A 169 2.85 -14.69 5.77
CA VAL A 169 1.54 -14.61 5.11
C VAL A 169 0.47 -15.41 5.86
N THR A 170 0.74 -16.67 6.17
CA THR A 170 -0.24 -17.57 6.81
C THR A 170 -0.66 -17.15 8.21
N LEU A 171 0.21 -16.41 8.92
CA LEU A 171 -0.02 -15.99 10.29
C LEU A 171 -0.58 -14.58 10.41
N ASP A 172 -0.22 -13.70 9.45
CA ASP A 172 -0.38 -12.25 9.63
C ASP A 172 -1.32 -11.58 8.63
N VAL A 173 -1.62 -12.23 7.50
CA VAL A 173 -2.38 -11.62 6.41
C VAL A 173 -3.75 -11.09 6.85
N ASN A 174 -4.38 -11.72 7.86
CA ASN A 174 -5.70 -11.36 8.36
C ASN A 174 -5.70 -10.33 9.50
N TYR A 175 -4.56 -9.71 9.80
CA TYR A 175 -4.49 -8.66 10.81
C TYR A 175 -5.54 -7.55 10.53
N GLU A 176 -6.27 -7.12 11.58
CA GLU A 176 -7.39 -6.18 11.45
C GLU A 176 -8.40 -6.60 10.35
N ASN A 177 -8.78 -7.88 10.35
CA ASN A 177 -9.66 -8.48 9.32
C ASN A 177 -9.14 -8.30 7.88
N GLY A 178 -7.82 -8.30 7.69
CA GLY A 178 -7.15 -8.09 6.41
C GLY A 178 -7.09 -6.64 5.96
N MET A 179 -7.49 -5.68 6.79
CA MET A 179 -7.43 -4.25 6.49
C MET A 179 -6.18 -3.58 7.05
N GLY A 180 -5.49 -4.20 7.99
CA GLY A 180 -4.24 -3.71 8.55
C GLY A 180 -3.01 -4.10 7.72
N ILE A 181 -1.88 -3.50 8.07
CA ILE A 181 -0.57 -3.74 7.45
C ILE A 181 0.41 -4.20 8.52
N ASN A 182 1.16 -5.25 8.21
CA ASN A 182 2.20 -5.75 9.08
C ASN A 182 3.56 -5.33 8.56
N VAL A 183 4.41 -4.81 9.44
CA VAL A 183 5.79 -4.43 9.14
C VAL A 183 6.70 -5.14 10.11
N GLY A 184 7.74 -5.77 9.60
CA GLY A 184 8.77 -6.39 10.41
C GLY A 184 10.12 -6.30 9.73
N ARG A 185 11.12 -6.91 10.34
CA ARG A 185 12.49 -6.91 9.79
C ARG A 185 13.05 -5.52 9.54
N LEU A 186 12.65 -4.52 10.32
CA LEU A 186 13.22 -3.17 10.24
C LEU A 186 14.63 -3.16 10.81
N ARG A 187 15.61 -2.89 9.96
CA ARG A 187 17.04 -2.90 10.29
C ARG A 187 17.83 -1.99 9.38
N GLU A 188 18.98 -1.57 9.84
CA GLU A 188 19.94 -0.81 9.02
C GLU A 188 20.37 -1.61 7.79
N ASP A 189 20.68 -0.89 6.73
CA ASP A 189 21.23 -1.44 5.50
C ASP A 189 22.63 -0.88 5.21
N THR A 190 23.42 -1.64 4.42
CA THR A 190 24.79 -1.27 4.09
C THR A 190 24.90 -0.28 2.92
N ILE A 191 23.86 -0.19 2.09
CA ILE A 191 23.80 0.67 0.90
C ILE A 191 22.75 1.78 1.09
N TYR A 192 21.59 1.38 1.62
CA TYR A 192 20.49 2.28 1.99
C TYR A 192 20.56 2.60 3.49
N ASP A 193 19.70 3.50 3.97
CA ASP A 193 19.65 3.78 5.40
C ASP A 193 18.95 2.66 6.17
N TRP A 194 17.79 2.24 5.66
CA TRP A 194 16.93 1.25 6.31
C TRP A 194 16.34 0.27 5.30
N LYS A 195 16.03 -0.93 5.79
CA LYS A 195 15.27 -1.95 5.06
C LYS A 195 14.23 -2.62 5.96
N PHE A 196 13.12 -3.01 5.36
CA PHE A 196 12.01 -3.68 6.07
C PHE A 196 11.26 -4.64 5.17
N VAL A 197 10.37 -5.42 5.79
CA VAL A 197 9.42 -6.26 5.09
C VAL A 197 8.01 -5.82 5.48
N GLY A 198 7.16 -5.56 4.49
CA GLY A 198 5.76 -5.24 4.66
C GLY A 198 4.84 -6.32 4.10
N LEU A 199 3.70 -6.54 4.73
CA LEU A 199 2.67 -7.49 4.30
C LEU A 199 1.29 -6.86 4.37
N SER A 200 0.51 -7.02 3.31
CA SER A 200 -0.90 -6.60 3.24
C SER A 200 -1.77 -7.66 2.56
N HIS A 201 -3.05 -7.71 2.90
CA HIS A 201 -4.01 -8.58 2.24
C HIS A 201 -4.44 -8.00 0.89
N ASN A 202 -4.07 -8.66 -0.21
CA ASN A 202 -4.28 -8.13 -1.56
C ASN A 202 -5.75 -8.07 -2.00
N THR A 203 -6.58 -9.00 -1.56
CA THR A 203 -8.01 -9.05 -1.96
C THR A 203 -8.94 -8.32 -0.99
N VAL A 204 -8.52 -8.12 0.26
CA VAL A 204 -9.27 -7.31 1.25
C VAL A 204 -8.78 -5.88 1.21
N ARG A 205 -7.66 -5.54 1.89
CA ARG A 205 -7.10 -4.18 1.88
C ARG A 205 -6.80 -3.70 0.46
N GLY A 206 -6.19 -4.57 -0.32
CA GLY A 206 -5.78 -4.29 -1.70
C GLY A 206 -6.93 -4.29 -2.72
N ALA A 207 -8.15 -4.71 -2.38
CA ALA A 207 -9.27 -4.77 -3.30
C ALA A 207 -10.61 -4.38 -2.63
N ALA A 208 -11.46 -5.34 -2.29
CA ALA A 208 -12.85 -5.10 -1.88
C ALA A 208 -12.96 -4.21 -0.63
N GLY A 209 -12.26 -4.54 0.45
CA GLY A 209 -12.29 -3.76 1.69
C GLY A 209 -11.77 -2.34 1.51
N GLY A 210 -10.69 -2.18 0.73
CA GLY A 210 -10.17 -0.86 0.39
C GLY A 210 -11.14 -0.03 -0.46
N ALA A 211 -11.92 -0.67 -1.34
CA ALA A 211 -12.95 0.01 -2.12
C ALA A 211 -14.13 0.47 -1.24
N VAL A 212 -14.57 -0.38 -0.30
CA VAL A 212 -15.60 -0.02 0.68
C VAL A 212 -15.14 1.16 1.54
N LEU A 213 -13.93 1.10 2.10
CA LEU A 213 -13.37 2.19 2.89
C LEU A 213 -13.22 3.49 2.09
N CYS A 214 -12.91 3.40 0.79
CA CYS A 214 -12.91 4.55 -0.10
C CYS A 214 -14.32 5.16 -0.22
N ALA A 215 -15.35 4.35 -0.40
CA ALA A 215 -16.74 4.80 -0.46
C ALA A 215 -17.18 5.46 0.86
N GLU A 216 -16.89 4.85 2.00
CA GLU A 216 -17.14 5.43 3.33
C GLU A 216 -16.47 6.80 3.49
N THR A 217 -15.21 6.92 3.03
CA THR A 217 -14.46 8.18 3.06
C THR A 217 -15.16 9.25 2.20
N LEU A 218 -15.63 8.89 1.02
CA LEU A 218 -16.35 9.80 0.12
C LEU A 218 -17.67 10.28 0.72
N VAL A 219 -18.40 9.40 1.40
CA VAL A 219 -19.63 9.77 2.14
C VAL A 219 -19.30 10.71 3.30
N ALA A 220 -18.32 10.36 4.13
CA ALA A 220 -17.91 11.18 5.27
C ALA A 220 -17.42 12.57 4.85
N LYS A 221 -16.76 12.67 3.69
CA LYS A 221 -16.29 13.94 3.08
C LYS A 221 -17.37 14.64 2.24
N LYS A 222 -18.61 14.14 2.23
CA LYS A 222 -19.77 14.71 1.52
C LYS A 222 -19.63 14.79 -0.02
N TYR A 223 -18.77 13.94 -0.61
CA TYR A 223 -18.73 13.77 -2.06
C TYR A 223 -19.91 12.92 -2.57
N ILE A 224 -20.46 12.09 -1.72
CA ILE A 224 -21.67 11.28 -1.96
C ILE A 224 -22.68 11.64 -0.87
N SER A 225 -23.90 11.95 -1.28
CA SER A 225 -25.06 12.18 -0.39
C SER A 225 -26.21 11.26 -0.79
N ALA A 226 -27.03 10.88 0.19
CA ALA A 226 -28.31 10.26 -0.11
C ALA A 226 -29.16 11.24 -0.94
N LYS A 227 -29.93 10.70 -1.89
CA LYS A 227 -30.93 11.46 -2.64
C LYS A 227 -32.17 11.64 -1.79
#